data_3573a21bfa565a3b313733366924bb1b
#
_entry.id   3573a21bfa565a3b313733366924bb1b
#
_cell.length_a   1.000
_cell.length_b   1.000
_cell.length_c   1.000
_cell.angle_alpha   90.00
_cell.angle_beta   90.00
_cell.angle_gamma   90.00
#
_symmetry.space_group_name_H-M   'P 1'
#
loop_
_entity.id
_entity.type
_entity.pdbx_description
1 polymer ?
#
loop_
_entity_poly.entity_id
_entity_poly.type
_entity_poly.pdbx_seq_one_letter_code
_entity_poly.pdbx_strand_id
1 'polypeptide(L)'
;MTRHPQGYTAPIHSEEAGDPQHPLVALVHGAMDRSAGMLRLSRRLDHDFRVLRYDRRGYGRSVPHLGPFDMGSQVDDLVALLAGRPAVVIGHSYGGNVALAAAALHPELVLGVAIYETPLSWEPWWSGASTGASAVERASDPAAAAEDFMRRVVGDERWEALPERTRATRRTEGLAMVSELADLRSQRPWNPDEISVPVWLGYGSDALPQHRRGMPYAASLISRAHLVELDGCGHMAPNTHPEMFRHLLVDPLLRELGLLRDG
;
A
#
# COMPACT_ATOMS: atom_id res chain seq x y z
N MET A 1 -18.06 -3.77 -25.37
CA MET A 1 -17.56 -2.54 -24.70
C MET A 1 -18.74 -1.77 -24.17
N THR A 2 -19.10 -1.95 -22.91
CA THR A 2 -20.14 -1.16 -22.24
C THR A 2 -19.54 0.22 -21.95
N ARG A 3 -20.05 1.25 -22.63
CA ARG A 3 -19.72 2.66 -22.27
C ARG A 3 -20.39 2.95 -20.93
N HIS A 4 -19.59 3.15 -19.87
CA HIS A 4 -20.11 3.71 -18.63
C HIS A 4 -20.57 5.17 -18.90
N PRO A 5 -21.72 5.61 -18.33
CA PRO A 5 -22.15 6.98 -18.46
C PRO A 5 -21.09 7.93 -17.89
N GLN A 6 -20.91 9.09 -18.52
CA GLN A 6 -20.04 10.14 -18.01
C GLN A 6 -20.48 10.51 -16.58
N GLY A 7 -19.57 10.45 -15.61
CA GLY A 7 -19.82 10.75 -14.20
C GLY A 7 -20.04 9.53 -13.29
N TYR A 8 -19.98 8.29 -13.78
CA TYR A 8 -20.08 7.12 -12.93
C TYR A 8 -18.73 6.83 -12.26
N THR A 9 -18.75 6.71 -10.92
CA THR A 9 -17.63 6.21 -10.11
C THR A 9 -18.00 4.83 -9.60
N ALA A 10 -17.13 3.84 -9.84
CA ALA A 10 -17.32 2.50 -9.30
C ALA A 10 -17.19 2.50 -7.77
N PRO A 11 -17.94 1.66 -7.06
CA PRO A 11 -17.71 1.43 -5.64
C PRO A 11 -16.32 0.83 -5.43
N ILE A 12 -15.75 1.04 -4.24
CA ILE A 12 -14.49 0.42 -3.86
C ILE A 12 -14.69 -1.09 -3.74
N HIS A 13 -13.98 -1.83 -4.58
CA HIS A 13 -14.02 -3.29 -4.57
C HIS A 13 -13.18 -3.83 -3.42
N SER A 14 -13.79 -4.69 -2.59
CA SER A 14 -13.12 -5.36 -1.47
C SER A 14 -13.45 -6.84 -1.41
N GLU A 15 -12.58 -7.61 -0.81
CA GLU A 15 -12.72 -9.04 -0.54
C GLU A 15 -12.29 -9.31 0.90
N GLU A 16 -13.04 -10.15 1.60
CA GLU A 16 -12.67 -10.62 2.92
C GLU A 16 -12.47 -12.15 2.91
N ALA A 17 -11.54 -12.62 3.73
CA ALA A 17 -11.23 -14.03 3.93
C ALA A 17 -11.00 -14.32 5.42
N GLY A 18 -11.06 -15.57 5.82
CA GLY A 18 -10.92 -16.00 7.23
C GLY A 18 -12.25 -15.96 8.00
N ASP A 19 -12.20 -16.33 9.28
CA ASP A 19 -13.38 -16.37 10.15
C ASP A 19 -13.84 -14.94 10.49
N PRO A 20 -15.12 -14.58 10.29
CA PRO A 20 -15.67 -13.29 10.67
C PRO A 20 -15.54 -12.91 12.15
N GLN A 21 -15.34 -13.89 13.02
CA GLN A 21 -15.16 -13.69 14.47
C GLN A 21 -13.73 -13.38 14.87
N HIS A 22 -12.77 -13.62 13.98
CA HIS A 22 -11.36 -13.33 14.24
C HIS A 22 -11.06 -11.83 14.15
N PRO A 23 -9.97 -11.35 14.80
CA PRO A 23 -9.51 -9.97 14.68
C PRO A 23 -9.27 -9.57 13.22
N LEU A 24 -9.61 -8.33 12.88
CA LEU A 24 -9.51 -7.82 11.51
C LEU A 24 -8.09 -7.35 11.19
N VAL A 25 -7.60 -7.79 10.05
CA VAL A 25 -6.36 -7.29 9.42
C VAL A 25 -6.71 -6.73 8.04
N ALA A 26 -6.40 -5.47 7.79
CA ALA A 26 -6.61 -4.81 6.50
C ALA A 26 -5.29 -4.70 5.72
N LEU A 27 -5.27 -5.14 4.46
CA LEU A 27 -4.11 -5.10 3.58
C LEU A 27 -4.29 -4.00 2.53
N VAL A 28 -3.35 -3.04 2.51
CA VAL A 28 -3.37 -1.87 1.63
C VAL A 28 -2.22 -1.96 0.63
N HIS A 29 -2.55 -2.12 -0.65
CA HIS A 29 -1.59 -2.30 -1.73
C HIS A 29 -0.90 -0.98 -2.16
N GLY A 30 0.22 -1.09 -2.87
CA GLY A 30 1.00 0.01 -3.42
C GLY A 30 0.41 0.64 -4.69
N ALA A 31 1.14 1.63 -5.25
CA ALA A 31 0.80 2.20 -6.54
C ALA A 31 0.88 1.15 -7.65
N MET A 32 -0.02 1.23 -8.63
CA MET A 32 -0.12 0.29 -9.76
C MET A 32 -0.26 -1.19 -9.37
N ASP A 33 -0.65 -1.45 -8.10
CA ASP A 33 -0.99 -2.79 -7.62
C ASP A 33 -2.51 -2.90 -7.38
N ARG A 34 -2.97 -3.97 -6.78
CA ARG A 34 -4.38 -4.28 -6.48
C ARG A 34 -4.50 -5.30 -5.36
N SER A 35 -5.71 -5.56 -4.89
CA SER A 35 -6.00 -6.58 -3.86
C SER A 35 -5.39 -7.96 -4.16
N ALA A 36 -5.34 -8.34 -5.44
CA ALA A 36 -4.74 -9.61 -5.88
C ALA A 36 -3.22 -9.68 -5.62
N GLY A 37 -2.49 -8.56 -5.63
CA GLY A 37 -1.07 -8.51 -5.29
C GLY A 37 -0.80 -8.85 -3.83
N MET A 38 -1.77 -8.63 -2.95
CA MET A 38 -1.69 -8.98 -1.52
C MET A 38 -2.25 -10.37 -1.19
N LEU A 39 -2.71 -11.14 -2.19
CA LEU A 39 -3.39 -12.43 -1.98
C LEU A 39 -2.50 -13.47 -1.29
N ARG A 40 -1.21 -13.52 -1.63
CA ARG A 40 -0.29 -14.50 -1.04
C ARG A 40 -0.10 -14.24 0.46
N LEU A 41 0.05 -12.97 0.85
CA LEU A 41 0.11 -12.60 2.27
C LEU A 41 -1.24 -12.86 2.97
N SER A 42 -2.36 -12.51 2.34
CA SER A 42 -3.70 -12.80 2.86
C SER A 42 -3.87 -14.26 3.25
N ARG A 43 -3.46 -15.19 2.36
CA ARG A 43 -3.52 -16.65 2.60
C ARG A 43 -2.60 -17.14 3.72
N ARG A 44 -1.66 -16.34 4.20
CA ARG A 44 -0.84 -16.66 5.37
C ARG A 44 -1.48 -16.16 6.67
N LEU A 45 -2.47 -15.28 6.56
CA LEU A 45 -3.13 -14.65 7.70
C LEU A 45 -4.56 -15.18 7.92
N ASP A 46 -5.27 -15.63 6.87
CA ASP A 46 -6.70 -15.92 6.90
C ASP A 46 -7.10 -17.17 7.72
N HIS A 47 -6.14 -17.97 8.17
CA HIS A 47 -6.38 -19.03 9.16
C HIS A 47 -6.63 -18.45 10.57
N ASP A 48 -5.89 -17.39 10.93
CA ASP A 48 -5.87 -16.86 12.30
C ASP A 48 -6.63 -15.52 12.41
N PHE A 49 -6.86 -14.84 11.29
CA PHE A 49 -7.43 -13.50 11.20
C PHE A 49 -8.51 -13.40 10.14
N ARG A 50 -9.44 -12.47 10.34
CA ARG A 50 -10.28 -11.97 9.28
C ARG A 50 -9.46 -10.99 8.45
N VAL A 51 -9.28 -11.21 7.16
CA VAL A 51 -8.40 -10.44 6.29
C VAL A 51 -9.21 -9.69 5.24
N LEU A 52 -9.17 -8.36 5.29
CA LEU A 52 -9.75 -7.46 4.30
C LEU A 52 -8.67 -7.06 3.28
N ARG A 53 -8.96 -7.24 2.00
CA ARG A 53 -8.18 -6.72 0.87
C ARG A 53 -9.10 -5.91 -0.03
N TYR A 54 -8.61 -4.82 -0.60
CA TYR A 54 -9.41 -4.01 -1.51
C TYR A 54 -8.56 -3.44 -2.64
N ASP A 55 -9.20 -3.15 -3.75
CA ASP A 55 -8.59 -2.38 -4.83
C ASP A 55 -8.79 -0.90 -4.50
N ARG A 56 -7.68 -0.16 -4.28
CA ARG A 56 -7.78 1.28 -3.99
C ARG A 56 -8.44 2.01 -5.15
N ARG A 57 -9.04 3.18 -4.89
CA ARG A 57 -9.71 4.00 -5.90
C ARG A 57 -8.86 4.18 -7.16
N GLY A 58 -9.43 3.93 -8.32
CA GLY A 58 -8.79 4.04 -9.62
C GLY A 58 -7.93 2.85 -10.02
N TYR A 59 -7.93 1.75 -9.23
CA TYR A 59 -7.21 0.52 -9.52
C TYR A 59 -8.13 -0.70 -9.59
N GLY A 60 -7.69 -1.70 -10.34
CA GLY A 60 -8.31 -3.02 -10.40
C GLY A 60 -9.79 -3.00 -10.76
N ARG A 61 -10.63 -3.44 -9.84
CA ARG A 61 -12.10 -3.44 -9.98
C ARG A 61 -12.77 -2.17 -9.44
N SER A 62 -12.00 -1.27 -8.82
CA SER A 62 -12.46 0.05 -8.38
C SER A 62 -12.32 1.11 -9.49
N VAL A 63 -12.46 0.68 -10.75
CA VAL A 63 -12.50 1.52 -11.96
C VAL A 63 -13.85 1.38 -12.67
N PRO A 64 -14.34 2.44 -13.35
CA PRO A 64 -13.79 3.78 -13.41
C PRO A 64 -13.95 4.56 -12.10
N HIS A 65 -12.99 5.43 -11.77
CA HIS A 65 -13.06 6.33 -10.64
C HIS A 65 -12.65 7.74 -11.06
N LEU A 66 -13.41 8.74 -10.66
CA LEU A 66 -13.19 10.13 -11.06
C LEU A 66 -12.24 10.90 -10.14
N GLY A 67 -11.79 10.28 -9.08
CA GLY A 67 -11.04 10.92 -8.00
C GLY A 67 -11.95 11.55 -6.95
N PRO A 68 -11.42 12.40 -6.10
CA PRO A 68 -10.00 12.73 -6.00
C PRO A 68 -9.14 11.51 -5.60
N PHE A 69 -7.83 11.59 -5.90
CA PHE A 69 -6.87 10.51 -5.60
C PHE A 69 -5.83 10.94 -4.54
N ASP A 70 -6.15 11.95 -3.76
CA ASP A 70 -5.35 12.45 -2.64
C ASP A 70 -5.35 11.48 -1.45
N MET A 71 -4.43 11.72 -0.50
CA MET A 71 -4.28 10.85 0.67
C MET A 71 -5.52 10.83 1.55
N GLY A 72 -6.18 11.96 1.76
CA GLY A 72 -7.41 12.03 2.56
C GLY A 72 -8.49 11.09 2.03
N SER A 73 -8.73 11.17 0.73
CA SER A 73 -9.70 10.29 0.06
C SER A 73 -9.34 8.79 0.14
N GLN A 74 -8.04 8.44 0.11
CA GLN A 74 -7.58 7.05 0.30
C GLN A 74 -7.84 6.56 1.73
N VAL A 75 -7.66 7.44 2.73
CA VAL A 75 -7.98 7.15 4.14
C VAL A 75 -9.48 6.96 4.32
N ASP A 76 -10.31 7.85 3.73
CA ASP A 76 -11.77 7.75 3.80
C ASP A 76 -12.29 6.40 3.27
N ASP A 77 -11.72 5.90 2.16
CA ASP A 77 -12.06 4.59 1.62
C ASP A 77 -11.73 3.46 2.62
N LEU A 78 -10.54 3.49 3.20
CA LEU A 78 -10.14 2.49 4.18
C LEU A 78 -11.06 2.51 5.40
N VAL A 79 -11.33 3.69 5.96
CA VAL A 79 -12.23 3.88 7.11
C VAL A 79 -13.64 3.39 6.81
N ALA A 80 -14.17 3.72 5.64
CA ALA A 80 -15.48 3.24 5.20
C ALA A 80 -15.53 1.69 5.10
N LEU A 81 -14.47 1.05 4.60
CA LEU A 81 -14.37 -0.40 4.51
C LEU A 81 -14.21 -1.08 5.87
N LEU A 82 -13.54 -0.42 6.81
CA LEU A 82 -13.46 -0.92 8.19
C LEU A 82 -14.84 -0.91 8.87
N ALA A 83 -15.73 -0.01 8.48
CA ALA A 83 -17.12 0.04 8.96
C ALA A 83 -17.24 0.02 10.51
N GLY A 84 -16.39 0.80 11.19
CA GLY A 84 -16.35 0.90 12.65
C GLY A 84 -15.64 -0.27 13.35
N ARG A 85 -15.06 -1.22 12.63
CA ARG A 85 -14.32 -2.37 13.18
C ARG A 85 -12.84 -1.99 13.36
N PRO A 86 -12.28 -2.00 14.58
CA PRO A 86 -10.85 -1.82 14.78
C PRO A 86 -10.04 -2.91 14.05
N ALA A 87 -8.94 -2.52 13.42
CA ALA A 87 -8.12 -3.40 12.61
C ALA A 87 -6.62 -3.15 12.78
N VAL A 88 -5.81 -4.16 12.54
CA VAL A 88 -4.39 -4.00 12.24
C VAL A 88 -4.28 -3.69 10.75
N VAL A 89 -3.54 -2.64 10.39
CA VAL A 89 -3.41 -2.22 8.99
C VAL A 89 -2.01 -2.51 8.48
N ILE A 90 -1.92 -3.28 7.39
CA ILE A 90 -0.66 -3.64 6.75
C ILE A 90 -0.58 -2.93 5.41
N GLY A 91 0.39 -2.03 5.25
CA GLY A 91 0.57 -1.23 4.06
C GLY A 91 1.85 -1.55 3.30
N HIS A 92 1.74 -1.80 2.00
CA HIS A 92 2.88 -1.97 1.11
C HIS A 92 3.09 -0.71 0.27
N SER A 93 4.35 -0.21 0.21
CA SER A 93 4.71 0.92 -0.64
C SER A 93 3.79 2.14 -0.38
N TYR A 94 3.12 2.71 -1.38
CA TYR A 94 2.16 3.80 -1.20
C TYR A 94 1.10 3.48 -0.13
N GLY A 95 0.62 2.23 -0.08
CA GLY A 95 -0.35 1.78 0.92
C GLY A 95 0.14 1.92 2.36
N GLY A 96 1.45 1.97 2.59
CA GLY A 96 2.02 2.26 3.90
C GLY A 96 1.74 3.70 4.35
N ASN A 97 1.73 4.67 3.44
CA ASN A 97 1.33 6.04 3.77
C ASN A 97 -0.16 6.14 4.11
N VAL A 98 -1.02 5.38 3.40
CA VAL A 98 -2.45 5.30 3.74
C VAL A 98 -2.63 4.72 5.14
N ALA A 99 -1.90 3.66 5.49
CA ALA A 99 -1.95 3.04 6.81
C ALA A 99 -1.50 3.99 7.93
N LEU A 100 -0.39 4.72 7.74
CA LEU A 100 0.11 5.70 8.70
C LEU A 100 -0.82 6.91 8.85
N ALA A 101 -1.37 7.42 7.73
CA ALA A 101 -2.33 8.51 7.76
C ALA A 101 -3.64 8.10 8.46
N ALA A 102 -4.13 6.88 8.21
CA ALA A 102 -5.28 6.34 8.92
C ALA A 102 -5.02 6.19 10.43
N ALA A 103 -3.82 5.75 10.83
CA ALA A 103 -3.45 5.63 12.25
C ALA A 103 -3.36 6.98 12.96
N ALA A 104 -2.90 8.03 12.26
CA ALA A 104 -2.83 9.38 12.81
C ALA A 104 -4.22 10.02 12.95
N LEU A 105 -5.11 9.81 11.96
CA LEU A 105 -6.42 10.45 11.90
C LEU A 105 -7.52 9.68 12.64
N HIS A 106 -7.40 8.34 12.72
CA HIS A 106 -8.41 7.42 13.25
C HIS A 106 -7.80 6.38 14.21
N PRO A 107 -7.12 6.81 15.30
CA PRO A 107 -6.48 5.90 16.23
C PRO A 107 -7.47 4.94 16.93
N GLU A 108 -8.75 5.26 16.94
CA GLU A 108 -9.83 4.39 17.45
C GLU A 108 -10.14 3.19 16.53
N LEU A 109 -9.79 3.27 15.25
CA LEU A 109 -10.00 2.22 14.25
C LEU A 109 -8.73 1.46 13.89
N VAL A 110 -7.55 2.01 14.16
CA VAL A 110 -6.27 1.39 13.82
C VAL A 110 -5.58 0.92 15.09
N LEU A 111 -5.51 -0.39 15.30
CA LEU A 111 -4.89 -0.99 16.49
C LEU A 111 -3.36 -0.98 16.43
N GLY A 112 -2.79 -1.05 15.24
CA GLY A 112 -1.37 -1.05 14.96
C GLY A 112 -1.11 -1.11 13.47
N VAL A 113 0.09 -0.78 13.05
CA VAL A 113 0.47 -0.65 11.63
C VAL A 113 1.74 -1.43 11.34
N ALA A 114 1.72 -2.21 10.23
CA ALA A 114 2.93 -2.72 9.61
C ALA A 114 3.10 -2.11 8.22
N ILE A 115 4.26 -1.51 7.94
CA ILE A 115 4.55 -0.91 6.63
C ILE A 115 5.82 -1.48 6.03
N TYR A 116 5.86 -1.57 4.70
CA TYR A 116 7.02 -2.07 4.00
C TYR A 116 7.39 -1.19 2.81
N GLU A 117 8.66 -0.73 2.80
CA GLU A 117 9.25 0.11 1.74
C GLU A 117 8.35 1.28 1.31
N THR A 118 7.77 1.94 2.29
CA THR A 118 6.88 3.08 2.11
C THR A 118 7.65 4.29 1.59
N PRO A 119 7.23 4.93 0.49
CA PRO A 119 7.93 6.09 -0.06
C PRO A 119 7.73 7.34 0.81
N LEU A 120 8.82 8.10 1.00
CA LEU A 120 8.83 9.40 1.68
C LEU A 120 9.08 10.51 0.66
N SER A 121 8.25 10.56 -0.39
CA SER A 121 8.51 11.33 -1.60
C SER A 121 8.50 12.85 -1.42
N TRP A 122 7.99 13.36 -0.30
CA TRP A 122 8.04 14.78 0.11
C TRP A 122 9.40 15.19 0.71
N GLU A 123 10.22 14.22 1.10
CA GLU A 123 11.51 14.52 1.69
C GLU A 123 12.51 15.03 0.62
N PRO A 124 13.23 16.14 0.88
CA PRO A 124 14.14 16.74 -0.12
C PRO A 124 15.24 15.79 -0.61
N TRP A 125 15.60 14.82 0.21
CA TRP A 125 16.61 13.82 -0.12
C TRP A 125 16.06 12.59 -0.83
N TRP A 126 14.72 12.48 -1.00
CA TRP A 126 14.12 11.39 -1.76
C TRP A 126 14.46 11.54 -3.25
N SER A 127 14.92 10.47 -3.86
CA SER A 127 15.45 10.50 -5.23
C SER A 127 14.46 11.10 -6.24
N GLY A 128 14.89 12.18 -6.89
CA GLY A 128 14.20 12.75 -8.05
C GLY A 128 14.16 11.82 -9.26
N ALA A 129 15.06 10.82 -9.31
CA ALA A 129 15.08 9.78 -10.34
C ALA A 129 14.25 8.53 -9.95
N SER A 130 13.48 8.59 -8.84
CA SER A 130 12.60 7.47 -8.45
C SER A 130 11.52 7.22 -9.51
N THR A 131 11.03 5.98 -9.55
CA THR A 131 9.93 5.59 -10.48
C THR A 131 8.73 6.52 -10.34
N GLY A 132 8.37 6.89 -9.11
CA GLY A 132 7.28 7.85 -8.84
C GLY A 132 7.56 9.27 -9.33
N ALA A 133 8.81 9.76 -9.24
CA ALA A 133 9.16 11.08 -9.78
C ALA A 133 9.00 11.12 -11.30
N SER A 134 9.55 10.13 -11.98
CA SER A 134 9.42 10.03 -13.45
C SER A 134 7.96 9.90 -13.91
N ALA A 135 7.10 9.25 -13.13
CA ALA A 135 5.68 9.16 -13.44
C ALA A 135 4.99 10.53 -13.35
N VAL A 136 5.31 11.32 -12.32
CA VAL A 136 4.74 12.68 -12.16
C VAL A 136 5.24 13.65 -13.24
N GLU A 137 6.50 13.54 -13.67
CA GLU A 137 7.04 14.35 -14.78
C GLU A 137 6.29 14.10 -16.11
N ARG A 138 5.69 12.91 -16.27
CA ARG A 138 4.90 12.52 -17.46
C ARG A 138 3.38 12.66 -17.25
N ALA A 139 2.94 13.49 -16.29
CA ALA A 139 1.53 13.67 -15.95
C ALA A 139 0.64 14.12 -17.13
N SER A 140 1.21 14.71 -18.19
CA SER A 140 0.49 15.08 -19.40
C SER A 140 0.00 13.88 -20.23
N ASP A 141 0.62 12.71 -20.07
CA ASP A 141 0.18 11.42 -20.64
C ASP A 141 0.17 10.34 -19.55
N PRO A 142 -0.91 10.27 -18.74
CA PRO A 142 -1.00 9.31 -17.65
C PRO A 142 -0.91 7.85 -18.11
N ALA A 143 -1.37 7.52 -19.32
CA ALA A 143 -1.32 6.16 -19.85
C ALA A 143 0.12 5.73 -20.15
N ALA A 144 0.91 6.61 -20.78
CA ALA A 144 2.33 6.36 -20.99
C ALA A 144 3.11 6.33 -19.66
N ALA A 145 2.77 7.22 -18.72
CA ALA A 145 3.37 7.21 -17.39
C ALA A 145 3.13 5.88 -16.65
N ALA A 146 1.93 5.32 -16.76
CA ALA A 146 1.60 4.01 -16.16
C ALA A 146 2.41 2.87 -16.80
N GLU A 147 2.55 2.87 -18.12
CA GLU A 147 3.38 1.87 -18.82
C GLU A 147 4.83 1.94 -18.38
N ASP A 148 5.43 3.14 -18.38
CA ASP A 148 6.81 3.35 -17.96
C ASP A 148 7.03 2.94 -16.49
N PHE A 149 6.07 3.27 -15.62
CA PHE A 149 6.10 2.84 -14.21
C PHE A 149 6.13 1.32 -14.11
N MET A 150 5.22 0.64 -14.81
CA MET A 150 5.14 -0.83 -14.79
C MET A 150 6.41 -1.47 -15.36
N ARG A 151 6.95 -0.96 -16.48
CA ARG A 151 8.20 -1.46 -17.05
C ARG A 151 9.37 -1.37 -16.07
N ARG A 152 9.47 -0.29 -15.30
CA ARG A 152 10.50 -0.14 -14.26
C ARG A 152 10.29 -1.08 -13.07
N VAL A 153 9.04 -1.38 -12.69
CA VAL A 153 8.73 -2.23 -11.53
C VAL A 153 8.84 -3.72 -11.86
N VAL A 154 8.29 -4.15 -13.01
CA VAL A 154 8.23 -5.58 -13.35
C VAL A 154 9.29 -6.01 -14.37
N GLY A 155 9.92 -5.06 -15.07
CA GLY A 155 10.84 -5.27 -16.18
C GLY A 155 10.14 -5.35 -17.53
N ASP A 156 10.86 -4.96 -18.60
CA ASP A 156 10.32 -4.92 -19.98
C ASP A 156 9.82 -6.28 -20.45
N GLU A 157 10.60 -7.34 -20.21
CA GLU A 157 10.25 -8.68 -20.64
C GLU A 157 8.90 -9.15 -20.03
N ARG A 158 8.71 -8.95 -18.73
CA ARG A 158 7.45 -9.30 -18.07
C ARG A 158 6.29 -8.43 -18.52
N TRP A 159 6.54 -7.13 -18.75
CA TRP A 159 5.52 -6.24 -19.28
C TRP A 159 5.04 -6.68 -20.65
N GLU A 160 5.94 -6.99 -21.58
CA GLU A 160 5.59 -7.45 -22.92
C GLU A 160 4.92 -8.84 -22.93
N ALA A 161 5.24 -9.69 -21.96
CA ALA A 161 4.60 -10.99 -21.78
C ALA A 161 3.15 -10.90 -21.26
N LEU A 162 2.75 -9.73 -20.71
CA LEU A 162 1.36 -9.54 -20.28
C LEU A 162 0.40 -9.51 -21.48
N PRO A 163 -0.80 -10.13 -21.38
CA PRO A 163 -1.85 -9.98 -22.38
C PRO A 163 -2.16 -8.50 -22.65
N GLU A 164 -2.41 -8.13 -23.91
CA GLU A 164 -2.71 -6.73 -24.29
C GLU A 164 -3.88 -6.15 -23.47
N ARG A 165 -4.91 -6.95 -23.20
CA ARG A 165 -6.02 -6.52 -22.34
C ARG A 165 -5.53 -6.09 -20.95
N THR A 166 -4.55 -6.78 -20.38
CA THR A 166 -3.98 -6.45 -19.08
C THR A 166 -3.19 -5.14 -19.16
N ARG A 167 -2.33 -4.99 -20.17
CA ARG A 167 -1.56 -3.77 -20.41
C ARG A 167 -2.47 -2.56 -20.62
N ALA A 168 -3.53 -2.73 -21.44
CA ALA A 168 -4.53 -1.68 -21.65
C ALA A 168 -5.21 -1.27 -20.35
N THR A 169 -5.60 -2.23 -19.50
CA THR A 169 -6.18 -1.93 -18.18
C THR A 169 -5.18 -1.16 -17.29
N ARG A 170 -3.90 -1.56 -17.28
CA ARG A 170 -2.87 -0.84 -16.51
C ARG A 170 -2.70 0.60 -16.98
N ARG A 171 -2.75 0.85 -18.29
CA ARG A 171 -2.68 2.23 -18.81
C ARG A 171 -3.86 3.10 -18.37
N THR A 172 -5.06 2.52 -18.21
CA THR A 172 -6.23 3.29 -17.70
C THR A 172 -6.12 3.67 -16.22
N GLU A 173 -5.29 2.98 -15.45
CA GLU A 173 -5.00 3.29 -14.03
C GLU A 173 -4.03 4.49 -13.87
N GLY A 174 -3.45 4.98 -14.97
CA GLY A 174 -2.41 6.00 -14.97
C GLY A 174 -2.83 7.33 -14.34
N LEU A 175 -4.09 7.75 -14.54
CA LEU A 175 -4.58 8.99 -13.92
C LEU A 175 -4.55 8.91 -12.38
N ALA A 176 -5.01 7.81 -11.82
CA ALA A 176 -4.98 7.58 -10.38
C ALA A 176 -3.53 7.59 -9.87
N MET A 177 -2.65 6.82 -10.53
CA MET A 177 -1.24 6.74 -10.17
C MET A 177 -0.54 8.10 -10.19
N VAL A 178 -0.65 8.86 -11.27
CA VAL A 178 0.02 10.16 -11.39
C VAL A 178 -0.49 11.14 -10.34
N SER A 179 -1.81 11.17 -10.11
CA SER A 179 -2.43 12.08 -9.16
C SER A 179 -2.02 11.77 -7.71
N GLU A 180 -2.08 10.51 -7.29
CA GLU A 180 -1.70 10.10 -5.92
C GLU A 180 -0.19 10.31 -5.66
N LEU A 181 0.66 10.07 -6.66
CA LEU A 181 2.11 10.28 -6.53
C LEU A 181 2.47 11.76 -6.53
N ALA A 182 1.74 12.61 -7.26
CA ALA A 182 1.90 14.06 -7.20
C ALA A 182 1.46 14.62 -5.84
N ASP A 183 0.32 14.18 -5.32
CA ASP A 183 -0.16 14.54 -3.98
C ASP A 183 0.87 14.17 -2.90
N LEU A 184 1.36 12.93 -2.89
CA LEU A 184 2.36 12.44 -1.94
C LEU A 184 3.69 13.23 -1.99
N ARG A 185 4.04 13.81 -3.13
CA ARG A 185 5.25 14.64 -3.27
C ARG A 185 5.07 16.06 -2.77
N SER A 186 3.85 16.53 -2.71
CA SER A 186 3.54 17.92 -2.33
C SER A 186 3.68 18.18 -0.84
N GLN A 187 3.39 17.18 0.00
CA GLN A 187 3.39 17.33 1.46
C GLN A 187 3.46 15.97 2.16
N ARG A 188 3.92 15.99 3.43
CA ARG A 188 3.86 14.82 4.31
C ARG A 188 2.40 14.48 4.60
N PRO A 189 1.95 13.22 4.36
CA PRO A 189 0.54 12.86 4.48
C PRO A 189 0.10 12.47 5.91
N TRP A 190 1.01 12.39 6.85
CA TRP A 190 0.75 12.02 8.25
C TRP A 190 1.66 12.80 9.20
N ASN A 191 1.16 13.09 10.41
CA ASN A 191 1.96 13.66 11.47
C ASN A 191 2.46 12.55 12.42
N PRO A 192 3.78 12.36 12.60
CA PRO A 192 4.30 11.31 13.48
C PRO A 192 3.87 11.46 14.93
N ASP A 193 3.66 12.68 15.42
CA ASP A 193 3.25 12.96 16.79
C ASP A 193 1.81 12.50 17.09
N GLU A 194 0.99 12.31 16.07
CA GLU A 194 -0.39 11.82 16.15
C GLU A 194 -0.48 10.29 16.08
N ILE A 195 0.61 9.60 15.72
CA ILE A 195 0.65 8.14 15.66
C ILE A 195 0.95 7.57 17.04
N SER A 196 -0.09 7.15 17.75
CA SER A 196 0.00 6.62 19.12
C SER A 196 0.05 5.08 19.19
N VAL A 197 -0.24 4.40 18.09
CA VAL A 197 -0.26 2.93 17.98
C VAL A 197 1.13 2.36 17.68
N PRO A 198 1.40 1.06 17.96
CA PRO A 198 2.63 0.42 17.52
C PRO A 198 2.77 0.40 16.00
N VAL A 199 3.99 0.70 15.50
CA VAL A 199 4.30 0.69 14.07
C VAL A 199 5.54 -0.16 13.82
N TRP A 200 5.38 -1.20 13.01
CA TRP A 200 6.47 -2.03 12.53
C TRP A 200 6.82 -1.65 11.10
N LEU A 201 8.06 -1.25 10.87
CA LEU A 201 8.56 -0.78 9.56
C LEU A 201 9.55 -1.79 9.01
N GLY A 202 9.35 -2.22 7.77
CA GLY A 202 10.22 -3.18 7.10
C GLY A 202 10.84 -2.63 5.80
N TYR A 203 12.03 -3.11 5.49
CA TYR A 203 12.66 -2.97 4.18
C TYR A 203 13.49 -4.21 3.87
N GLY A 204 13.75 -4.47 2.60
CA GLY A 204 14.57 -5.61 2.20
C GLY A 204 16.05 -5.26 2.10
N SER A 205 16.94 -6.25 2.27
CA SER A 205 18.38 -6.06 2.02
C SER A 205 18.65 -5.69 0.57
N ASP A 206 17.81 -6.14 -0.37
CA ASP A 206 17.88 -5.82 -1.80
C ASP A 206 17.04 -4.59 -2.18
N ALA A 207 16.58 -3.82 -1.19
CA ALA A 207 15.82 -2.59 -1.41
C ALA A 207 16.66 -1.50 -2.10
N LEU A 208 15.98 -0.66 -2.87
CA LEU A 208 16.60 0.54 -3.44
C LEU A 208 17.12 1.47 -2.33
N PRO A 209 18.20 2.22 -2.57
CA PRO A 209 18.85 3.07 -1.55
C PRO A 209 17.90 4.03 -0.82
N GLN A 210 16.91 4.57 -1.52
CA GLN A 210 15.93 5.48 -0.90
C GLN A 210 15.05 4.77 0.15
N HIS A 211 14.70 3.49 -0.02
CA HIS A 211 13.92 2.73 0.98
C HIS A 211 14.79 2.31 2.16
N ARG A 212 16.04 1.89 1.89
CA ARG A 212 17.03 1.57 2.94
C ARG A 212 17.35 2.75 3.84
N ARG A 213 17.30 3.98 3.29
CA ARG A 213 17.42 5.22 4.06
C ARG A 213 16.08 5.62 4.68
N GLY A 214 14.98 5.46 3.95
CA GLY A 214 13.67 5.98 4.31
C GLY A 214 13.03 5.26 5.49
N MET A 215 13.13 3.94 5.57
CA MET A 215 12.48 3.20 6.66
C MET A 215 13.13 3.46 8.02
N PRO A 216 14.48 3.46 8.18
CA PRO A 216 15.11 3.94 9.42
C PRO A 216 14.77 5.38 9.77
N TYR A 217 14.72 6.28 8.78
CA TYR A 217 14.33 7.68 9.01
C TYR A 217 12.88 7.78 9.50
N ALA A 218 11.92 7.11 8.87
CA ALA A 218 10.53 7.09 9.33
C ALA A 218 10.41 6.51 10.75
N ALA A 219 11.14 5.43 11.05
CA ALA A 219 11.17 4.83 12.37
C ALA A 219 11.70 5.80 13.44
N SER A 220 12.66 6.66 13.10
CA SER A 220 13.18 7.66 14.04
C SER A 220 12.20 8.78 14.38
N LEU A 221 11.14 8.96 13.60
CA LEU A 221 10.11 9.98 13.79
C LEU A 221 8.93 9.48 14.64
N ILE A 222 8.67 8.18 14.65
CA ILE A 222 7.48 7.58 15.27
C ILE A 222 7.85 6.99 16.64
N SER A 223 7.18 7.40 17.70
CA SER A 223 7.55 7.08 19.08
C SER A 223 7.50 5.58 19.42
N ARG A 224 6.57 4.83 18.79
CA ARG A 224 6.39 3.38 19.00
C ARG A 224 6.78 2.59 17.75
N ALA A 225 7.90 2.93 17.15
CA ALA A 225 8.40 2.30 15.93
C ALA A 225 9.35 1.15 16.21
N HIS A 226 9.18 0.07 15.47
CA HIS A 226 10.11 -1.05 15.37
C HIS A 226 10.57 -1.19 13.93
N LEU A 227 11.89 -1.33 13.73
CA LEU A 227 12.49 -1.44 12.40
C LEU A 227 13.02 -2.86 12.17
N VAL A 228 12.71 -3.41 10.99
CA VAL A 228 13.15 -4.76 10.59
C VAL A 228 13.71 -4.74 9.18
N GLU A 229 14.87 -5.37 8.99
CA GLU A 229 15.41 -5.69 7.68
C GLU A 229 15.07 -7.13 7.30
N LEU A 230 14.53 -7.36 6.10
CA LEU A 230 14.22 -8.69 5.56
C LEU A 230 15.33 -9.09 4.60
N ASP A 231 16.15 -10.04 5.01
CA ASP A 231 17.30 -10.51 4.23
C ASP A 231 16.86 -11.21 2.92
N GLY A 232 17.58 -10.93 1.81
CA GLY A 232 17.28 -11.46 0.48
C GLY A 232 15.96 -10.95 -0.12
N CYS A 233 15.33 -9.94 0.47
CA CYS A 233 14.07 -9.38 0.01
C CYS A 233 14.24 -8.06 -0.73
N GLY A 234 13.48 -7.90 -1.81
CA GLY A 234 13.29 -6.61 -2.51
C GLY A 234 11.88 -6.07 -2.30
N HIS A 235 11.52 -5.07 -3.11
CA HIS A 235 10.27 -4.31 -2.97
C HIS A 235 8.99 -5.15 -2.89
N MET A 236 8.96 -6.29 -3.58
CA MET A 236 7.76 -7.13 -3.67
C MET A 236 7.70 -8.24 -2.60
N ALA A 237 8.39 -8.09 -1.46
CA ALA A 237 8.43 -9.10 -0.40
C ALA A 237 7.04 -9.61 0.07
N PRO A 238 5.98 -8.78 0.20
CA PRO A 238 4.65 -9.29 0.57
C PRO A 238 4.12 -10.36 -0.39
N ASN A 239 4.57 -10.32 -1.65
CA ASN A 239 4.17 -11.27 -2.68
C ASN A 239 5.19 -12.40 -2.88
N THR A 240 6.49 -12.09 -2.86
CA THR A 240 7.56 -13.05 -3.18
C THR A 240 7.99 -13.89 -1.98
N HIS A 241 7.95 -13.31 -0.77
CA HIS A 241 8.35 -13.95 0.49
C HIS A 241 7.29 -13.74 1.59
N PRO A 242 6.01 -14.12 1.36
CA PRO A 242 4.91 -13.79 2.27
C PRO A 242 5.05 -14.43 3.65
N GLU A 243 5.73 -15.57 3.77
CA GLU A 243 5.97 -16.23 5.07
C GLU A 243 7.00 -15.47 5.90
N MET A 244 8.12 -15.11 5.29
CA MET A 244 9.15 -14.30 5.97
C MET A 244 8.59 -12.93 6.36
N PHE A 245 7.83 -12.30 5.43
CA PHE A 245 7.15 -11.04 5.68
C PHE A 245 6.19 -11.14 6.88
N ARG A 246 5.33 -12.16 6.92
CA ARG A 246 4.45 -12.43 8.06
C ARG A 246 5.28 -12.60 9.34
N HIS A 247 6.25 -13.51 9.34
CA HIS A 247 6.99 -13.92 10.54
C HIS A 247 7.82 -12.77 11.14
N LEU A 248 8.51 -11.97 10.30
CA LEU A 248 9.44 -10.95 10.77
C LEU A 248 8.79 -9.57 10.97
N LEU A 249 7.72 -9.24 10.26
CA LEU A 249 7.13 -7.91 10.30
C LEU A 249 5.73 -7.90 10.91
N VAL A 250 4.89 -8.90 10.61
CA VAL A 250 3.48 -8.88 11.00
C VAL A 250 3.25 -9.57 12.34
N ASP A 251 3.76 -10.80 12.52
CA ASP A 251 3.57 -11.58 13.74
C ASP A 251 4.09 -10.86 14.99
N PRO A 252 5.25 -10.16 14.98
CA PRO A 252 5.69 -9.38 16.13
C PRO A 252 4.73 -8.26 16.52
N LEU A 253 4.18 -7.52 15.55
CA LEU A 253 3.14 -6.53 15.80
C LEU A 253 1.89 -7.18 16.44
N LEU A 254 1.44 -8.31 15.89
CA LEU A 254 0.26 -9.01 16.38
C LEU A 254 0.45 -9.54 17.81
N ARG A 255 1.68 -9.97 18.17
CA ARG A 255 2.04 -10.36 19.55
C ARG A 255 2.06 -9.15 20.49
N GLU A 256 2.65 -8.02 20.07
CA GLU A 256 2.66 -6.78 20.85
C GLU A 256 1.22 -6.32 21.18
N LEU A 257 0.29 -6.54 20.26
CA LEU A 257 -1.13 -6.24 20.45
C LEU A 257 -1.91 -7.31 21.22
N GLY A 258 -1.30 -8.45 21.58
CA GLY A 258 -1.96 -9.58 22.24
C GLY A 258 -2.95 -10.33 21.34
N LEU A 259 -2.85 -10.15 20.02
CA LEU A 259 -3.72 -10.79 19.03
C LEU A 259 -3.18 -12.13 18.51
N LEU A 260 -1.90 -12.39 18.72
CA LEU A 260 -1.24 -13.65 18.39
C LEU A 260 -0.51 -14.14 19.64
N ARG A 261 -0.75 -15.41 20.03
CA ARG A 261 -0.08 -16.04 21.17
C ARG A 261 1.27 -16.58 20.74
N ASP A 262 2.24 -16.60 21.67
CA ASP A 262 3.46 -17.36 21.49
C ASP A 262 3.09 -18.85 21.44
N GLY A 263 3.51 -19.53 20.36
CA GLY A 263 3.26 -20.94 20.14
C GLY A 263 4.22 -21.84 20.95
#